data_253e6fc6f876b4454b25634bcef0ec33
#
_entry.id   253e6fc6f876b4454b25634bcef0ec33
#
_cell.length_a   1.000
_cell.length_b   1.000
_cell.length_c   1.000
_cell.angle_alpha   90.00
_cell.angle_beta   90.00
_cell.angle_gamma   90.00
#
_symmetry.space_group_name_H-M   'P 1'
#
loop_
_entity.id
_entity.type
_entity.pdbx_description
1 polymer ?
#
loop_
_entity_poly.entity_id
_entity_poly.type
_entity_poly.pdbx_seq_one_letter_code
_entity_poly.pdbx_strand_id
1 'polypeptide(L)'
;MTESSDEEISSLYIHLYFDEDVSAGIVESLRTRGFDVLSARDADALGKSDDEQMLYAVSQHRAVVTHNRVDFEKQHRKFLERGMKHYGVIVAKRRRDVEVISKLLALLDAVTAEEMQNQLRYI
;
A
#
# COMPACT_ATOMS: atom_id res chain seq x y z
N MET A 1 16.99 -24.57 6.82
CA MET A 1 15.78 -23.98 7.43
C MET A 1 15.03 -23.19 6.40
N THR A 2 14.24 -23.91 5.65
CA THR A 2 13.50 -23.35 4.53
C THR A 2 12.40 -22.39 4.96
N GLU A 3 11.75 -22.64 6.10
CA GLU A 3 10.66 -21.79 6.60
C GLU A 3 11.14 -20.38 6.92
N SER A 4 12.29 -20.24 7.60
CA SER A 4 12.86 -18.92 7.92
C SER A 4 13.19 -18.13 6.67
N SER A 5 13.72 -18.81 5.64
CA SER A 5 14.09 -18.15 4.38
C SER A 5 12.87 -17.61 3.65
N ASP A 6 11.77 -18.37 3.64
CA ASP A 6 10.53 -17.94 2.98
C ASP A 6 9.92 -16.75 3.71
N GLU A 7 9.90 -16.74 5.03
CA GLU A 7 9.44 -15.62 5.83
C GLU A 7 10.30 -14.38 5.61
N GLU A 8 11.61 -14.53 5.58
CA GLU A 8 12.54 -13.42 5.33
C GLU A 8 12.33 -12.81 3.95
N ILE A 9 12.19 -13.64 2.92
CA ILE A 9 11.92 -13.19 1.56
C ILE A 9 10.58 -12.47 1.50
N SER A 10 9.54 -13.04 2.09
CA SER A 10 8.21 -12.42 2.12
C SER A 10 8.23 -11.06 2.81
N SER A 11 9.02 -10.89 3.89
CA SER A 11 9.11 -9.64 4.63
C SER A 11 9.92 -8.55 3.92
N LEU A 12 10.71 -8.89 2.90
CA LEU A 12 11.46 -7.90 2.11
C LEU A 12 10.56 -7.08 1.21
N TYR A 13 9.49 -7.67 0.72
CA TYR A 13 8.62 -7.02 -0.26
C TYR A 13 7.44 -6.32 0.41
N ILE A 14 7.10 -5.15 -0.11
CA ILE A 14 5.97 -4.38 0.38
C ILE A 14 4.69 -5.12 -0.02
N HIS A 15 3.83 -5.38 0.97
CA HIS A 15 2.47 -5.85 0.75
C HIS A 15 1.58 -4.63 0.57
N LEU A 16 0.65 -4.68 -0.36
CA LEU A 16 -0.14 -3.52 -0.76
C LEU A 16 -1.62 -3.67 -0.42
N TYR A 17 -2.22 -2.55 -0.06
CA TYR A 17 -3.67 -2.39 0.05
C TYR A 17 -4.08 -1.23 -0.84
N PHE A 18 -4.98 -1.48 -1.78
CA PHE A 18 -5.44 -0.47 -2.73
C PHE A 18 -6.78 0.11 -2.29
N ASP A 19 -6.83 1.43 -2.11
CA ASP A 19 -8.05 2.19 -1.87
C ASP A 19 -9.05 1.96 -3.02
N GLU A 20 -10.34 2.06 -2.72
CA GLU A 20 -11.41 1.73 -3.68
C GLU A 20 -11.38 2.53 -4.99
N ASP A 21 -10.80 3.73 -4.96
CA ASP A 21 -10.70 4.59 -6.15
C ASP A 21 -9.57 4.21 -7.11
N VAL A 22 -8.69 3.30 -6.70
CA VAL A 22 -7.61 2.83 -7.58
C VAL A 22 -8.17 1.79 -8.55
N SER A 23 -7.87 1.95 -9.84
CA SER A 23 -8.48 1.11 -10.87
C SER A 23 -8.16 -0.37 -10.70
N ALA A 24 -9.13 -1.21 -11.03
CA ALA A 24 -8.96 -2.66 -11.01
C ALA A 24 -7.83 -3.12 -11.93
N GLY A 25 -7.58 -2.40 -13.02
CA GLY A 25 -6.48 -2.71 -13.95
C GLY A 25 -5.12 -2.59 -13.30
N ILE A 26 -4.92 -1.57 -12.46
CA ILE A 26 -3.68 -1.40 -11.70
C ILE A 26 -3.52 -2.57 -10.72
N VAL A 27 -4.55 -2.87 -9.95
CA VAL A 27 -4.54 -3.95 -8.95
C VAL A 27 -4.19 -5.29 -9.61
N GLU A 28 -4.89 -5.65 -10.68
CA GLU A 28 -4.67 -6.91 -11.38
C GLU A 28 -3.30 -7.01 -12.02
N SER A 29 -2.78 -5.91 -12.53
CA SER A 29 -1.42 -5.87 -13.11
C SER A 29 -0.37 -6.22 -12.05
N LEU A 30 -0.49 -5.66 -10.85
CA LEU A 30 0.43 -5.95 -9.75
C LEU A 30 0.27 -7.41 -9.27
N ARG A 31 -0.97 -7.87 -9.16
CA ARG A 31 -1.26 -9.25 -8.75
C ARG A 31 -0.67 -10.26 -9.73
N THR A 32 -0.85 -10.03 -11.01
CA THR A 32 -0.33 -10.90 -12.09
C THR A 32 1.20 -10.97 -12.07
N ARG A 33 1.86 -9.92 -11.63
CA ARG A 33 3.32 -9.87 -11.50
C ARG A 33 3.83 -10.53 -10.22
N GLY A 34 2.94 -11.07 -9.40
CA GLY A 34 3.32 -11.82 -8.20
C GLY A 34 3.40 -10.99 -6.92
N PHE A 35 2.99 -9.73 -6.94
CA PHE A 35 2.95 -8.92 -5.73
C PHE A 35 1.77 -9.33 -4.85
N ASP A 36 1.96 -9.24 -3.54
CA ASP A 36 0.91 -9.49 -2.56
C ASP A 36 0.04 -8.23 -2.45
N VAL A 37 -1.12 -8.28 -3.07
CA VAL A 37 -2.04 -7.15 -3.16
C VAL A 37 -3.42 -7.52 -2.64
N LEU A 38 -4.04 -6.55 -1.98
CA LEU A 38 -5.40 -6.64 -1.50
C LEU A 38 -6.08 -5.30 -1.83
N SER A 39 -7.24 -5.33 -2.43
CA SER A 39 -8.00 -4.11 -2.70
C SER A 39 -9.12 -3.96 -1.68
N ALA A 40 -9.67 -2.75 -1.56
CA ALA A 40 -10.84 -2.50 -0.73
C ALA A 40 -12.01 -3.39 -1.17
N ARG A 41 -12.12 -3.67 -2.46
CA ARG A 41 -13.14 -4.56 -3.02
C ARG A 41 -12.95 -6.01 -2.54
N ASP A 42 -11.70 -6.52 -2.61
CA ASP A 42 -11.36 -7.88 -2.15
C ASP A 42 -11.61 -8.05 -0.66
N ALA A 43 -11.37 -7.00 0.10
CA ALA A 43 -11.51 -6.99 1.56
C ALA A 43 -12.95 -6.72 2.02
N ASP A 44 -13.89 -6.56 1.09
CA ASP A 44 -15.28 -6.16 1.39
C ASP A 44 -15.30 -4.85 2.20
N ALA A 45 -14.44 -3.91 1.85
CA ALA A 45 -14.25 -2.66 2.56
C ALA A 45 -14.74 -1.44 1.77
N LEU A 46 -15.59 -1.65 0.75
CA LEU A 46 -16.16 -0.56 -0.02
C LEU A 46 -17.04 0.32 0.88
N GLY A 47 -16.92 1.62 0.73
CA GLY A 47 -17.65 2.58 1.56
C GLY A 47 -17.10 2.80 2.96
N LYS A 48 -15.99 2.17 3.32
CA LYS A 48 -15.31 2.42 4.58
C LYS A 48 -14.65 3.81 4.56
N SER A 49 -14.59 4.45 5.73
CA SER A 49 -13.89 5.73 5.88
C SER A 49 -12.39 5.55 5.69
N ASP A 50 -11.69 6.67 5.47
CA ASP A 50 -10.23 6.65 5.36
C ASP A 50 -9.57 6.14 6.65
N ASP A 51 -10.12 6.52 7.81
CA ASP A 51 -9.66 6.01 9.11
C ASP A 51 -9.77 4.48 9.18
N GLU A 52 -10.90 3.94 8.79
CA GLU A 52 -11.15 2.50 8.80
C GLU A 52 -10.24 1.77 7.80
N GLN A 53 -10.06 2.32 6.61
CA GLN A 53 -9.18 1.75 5.60
C GLN A 53 -7.72 1.73 6.07
N MET A 54 -7.27 2.82 6.68
CA MET A 54 -5.91 2.91 7.21
C MET A 54 -5.68 1.89 8.33
N LEU A 55 -6.61 1.78 9.27
CA LEU A 55 -6.54 0.80 10.35
C LEU A 55 -6.53 -0.63 9.82
N TYR A 56 -7.35 -0.90 8.82
CA TYR A 56 -7.38 -2.22 8.19
C TYR A 56 -6.06 -2.57 7.53
N ALA A 57 -5.51 -1.65 6.74
CA ALA A 57 -4.22 -1.86 6.08
C ALA A 57 -3.11 -2.13 7.11
N VAL A 58 -3.09 -1.38 8.19
CA VAL A 58 -2.14 -1.57 9.30
C VAL A 58 -2.32 -2.96 9.93
N SER A 59 -3.56 -3.40 10.15
CA SER A 59 -3.83 -4.73 10.72
C SER A 59 -3.31 -5.85 9.83
N GLN A 60 -3.23 -5.60 8.53
CA GLN A 60 -2.75 -6.57 7.52
C GLN A 60 -1.28 -6.36 7.15
N HIS A 61 -0.59 -5.44 7.83
CA HIS A 61 0.82 -5.09 7.55
C HIS A 61 1.03 -4.68 6.09
N ARG A 62 0.11 -3.84 5.57
CA ARG A 62 0.13 -3.41 4.16
C ARG A 62 0.33 -1.91 4.03
N ALA A 63 1.05 -1.51 2.99
CA ALA A 63 1.12 -0.12 2.58
C ALA A 63 -0.13 0.23 1.79
N VAL A 64 -0.70 1.39 2.07
CA VAL A 64 -1.88 1.88 1.34
C VAL A 64 -1.45 2.57 0.05
N VAL A 65 -2.11 2.23 -1.05
CA VAL A 65 -1.98 2.96 -2.32
C VAL A 65 -3.29 3.70 -2.56
N THR A 66 -3.22 5.00 -2.74
CA THR A 66 -4.41 5.85 -2.86
C THR A 66 -4.16 7.02 -3.81
N HIS A 67 -5.24 7.55 -4.39
CA HIS A 67 -5.21 8.83 -5.13
C HIS A 67 -5.59 10.01 -4.23
N ASN A 68 -6.09 9.74 -3.02
CA ASN A 68 -6.59 10.74 -2.10
C ASN A 68 -5.47 11.32 -1.23
N ARG A 69 -4.75 12.28 -1.78
CA ARG A 69 -3.57 12.88 -1.15
C ARG A 69 -3.89 13.51 0.20
N VAL A 70 -4.87 14.39 0.24
CA VAL A 70 -5.16 15.20 1.44
C VAL A 70 -5.54 14.33 2.63
N ASP A 71 -6.46 13.40 2.42
CA ASP A 71 -6.97 12.56 3.50
C ASP A 71 -5.92 11.57 4.01
N PHE A 72 -5.11 11.01 3.12
CA PHE A 72 -4.09 10.04 3.54
C PHE A 72 -2.80 10.69 4.05
N GLU A 73 -2.48 11.92 3.65
CA GLU A 73 -1.47 12.73 4.35
C GLU A 73 -1.88 12.95 5.81
N LYS A 74 -3.17 13.23 6.01
CA LYS A 74 -3.75 13.41 7.35
C LYS A 74 -3.65 12.12 8.17
N GLN A 75 -3.96 10.97 7.57
CA GLN A 75 -3.82 9.67 8.23
C GLN A 75 -2.37 9.41 8.65
N HIS A 76 -1.43 9.67 7.77
CA HIS A 76 -0.01 9.52 8.05
C HIS A 76 0.41 10.36 9.25
N ARG A 77 0.08 11.66 9.24
CA ARG A 77 0.40 12.57 10.36
C ARG A 77 -0.20 12.10 11.68
N LYS A 78 -1.44 11.68 11.64
CA LYS A 78 -2.18 11.20 12.81
C LYS A 78 -1.50 10.02 13.48
N PHE A 79 -1.03 9.06 12.68
CA PHE A 79 -0.30 7.90 13.18
C PHE A 79 1.03 8.33 13.82
N LEU A 80 1.80 9.19 13.16
CA LEU A 80 3.07 9.66 13.69
C LEU A 80 2.89 10.45 15.00
N GLU A 81 1.91 11.34 15.05
CA GLU A 81 1.63 12.14 16.24
C GLU A 81 1.24 11.30 17.45
N ARG A 82 0.57 10.18 17.20
CA ARG A 82 0.14 9.25 18.26
C ARG A 82 1.17 8.17 18.57
N GLY A 83 2.33 8.22 17.95
CA GLY A 83 3.37 7.20 18.11
C GLY A 83 2.94 5.83 17.62
N MET A 84 1.99 5.77 16.68
CA MET A 84 1.49 4.53 16.10
C MET A 84 2.23 4.22 14.81
N LYS A 85 2.50 2.93 14.60
CA LYS A 85 3.18 2.45 13.41
C LYS A 85 2.20 2.20 12.28
N HIS A 86 2.59 2.56 11.06
CA HIS A 86 1.93 2.09 9.85
C HIS A 86 2.97 1.53 8.87
N TYR A 87 2.50 0.86 7.84
CA TYR A 87 3.37 0.13 6.91
C TYR A 87 3.61 0.86 5.59
N GLY A 88 3.20 2.10 5.54
CA GLY A 88 3.44 2.98 4.41
C GLY A 88 2.16 3.56 3.84
N VAL A 89 2.29 4.75 3.27
CA VAL A 89 1.25 5.41 2.48
C VAL A 89 1.89 5.85 1.17
N ILE A 90 1.33 5.39 0.07
CA ILE A 90 1.79 5.71 -1.29
C ILE A 90 0.67 6.49 -1.95
N VAL A 91 0.91 7.77 -2.16
CA VAL A 91 -0.04 8.66 -2.84
C VAL A 91 0.32 8.70 -4.32
N ALA A 92 -0.57 8.17 -5.13
CA ALA A 92 -0.40 8.11 -6.58
C ALA A 92 -1.22 9.23 -7.24
N LYS A 93 -0.55 10.10 -7.99
CA LYS A 93 -1.25 11.07 -8.82
C LYS A 93 -2.08 10.32 -9.87
N ARG A 94 -3.28 10.84 -10.18
CA ARG A 94 -4.12 10.22 -11.21
C ARG A 94 -3.46 10.38 -12.58
N ARG A 95 -3.18 9.25 -13.20
CA ARG A 95 -2.58 9.12 -14.53
C ARG A 95 -3.19 7.91 -15.22
N ARG A 96 -2.80 7.65 -16.46
CA ARG A 96 -3.17 6.40 -17.11
C ARG A 96 -2.62 5.23 -16.32
N ASP A 97 -3.31 4.11 -16.32
CA ASP A 97 -2.93 2.92 -15.56
C ASP A 97 -1.47 2.51 -15.79
N VAL A 98 -1.01 2.51 -17.04
CA VAL A 98 0.37 2.11 -17.38
C VAL A 98 1.41 3.02 -16.71
N GLU A 99 1.10 4.29 -16.55
CA GLU A 99 2.01 5.23 -15.89
C GLU A 99 2.07 5.01 -14.39
N VAL A 100 0.91 4.80 -13.77
CA VAL A 100 0.83 4.50 -12.34
C VAL A 100 1.54 3.19 -12.04
N ILE A 101 1.27 2.16 -12.83
CA ILE A 101 1.92 0.85 -12.70
C ILE A 101 3.44 1.00 -12.78
N SER A 102 3.94 1.71 -13.77
CA SER A 102 5.39 1.91 -13.96
C SER A 102 6.03 2.58 -12.75
N LYS A 103 5.40 3.64 -12.24
CA LYS A 103 5.92 4.37 -11.07
C LYS A 103 5.85 3.53 -9.80
N LEU A 104 4.79 2.76 -9.64
CA LEU A 104 4.63 1.89 -8.49
C LEU A 104 5.67 0.77 -8.52
N LEU A 105 5.89 0.15 -9.67
CA LEU A 105 6.93 -0.87 -9.83
C LEU A 105 8.32 -0.33 -9.50
N ALA A 106 8.63 0.89 -9.93
CA ALA A 106 9.90 1.53 -9.63
C ALA A 106 10.09 1.72 -8.13
N LEU A 107 9.05 2.13 -7.43
CA LEU A 107 9.10 2.27 -5.96
C LEU A 107 9.28 0.91 -5.28
N LEU A 108 8.52 -0.08 -5.69
CA LEU A 108 8.58 -1.43 -5.10
C LEU A 108 9.94 -2.09 -5.32
N ASP A 109 10.62 -1.75 -6.41
CA ASP A 109 11.97 -2.24 -6.70
C ASP A 109 13.04 -1.53 -5.85
N ALA A 110 12.79 -0.29 -5.45
CA ALA A 110 13.77 0.56 -4.78
C ALA A 110 13.70 0.51 -3.25
N VAL A 111 12.56 0.13 -2.67
CA VAL A 111 12.28 0.26 -1.24
C VAL A 111 11.79 -1.07 -0.67
N THR A 112 12.37 -1.48 0.45
CA THR A 112 11.92 -2.69 1.16
C THR A 112 10.69 -2.39 2.02
N ALA A 113 10.03 -3.45 2.48
CA ALA A 113 8.90 -3.33 3.40
C ALA A 113 9.31 -2.61 4.69
N GLU A 114 10.48 -2.91 5.22
CA GLU A 114 11.00 -2.26 6.43
C GLU A 114 11.24 -0.77 6.21
N GLU A 115 11.87 -0.42 5.10
CA GLU A 115 12.12 0.98 4.74
C GLU A 115 10.83 1.78 4.53
N MET A 116 9.76 1.10 4.09
CA MET A 116 8.47 1.74 3.86
C MET A 116 7.67 2.02 5.14
N GLN A 117 8.02 1.40 6.25
CA GLN A 117 7.32 1.62 7.51
C GLN A 117 7.36 3.09 7.91
N ASN A 118 6.19 3.62 8.26
CA ASN A 118 5.99 5.02 8.68
C ASN A 118 6.36 6.05 7.62
N GLN A 119 6.45 5.65 6.36
CA GLN A 119 6.80 6.54 5.26
C GLN A 119 5.57 6.97 4.47
N LEU A 120 5.66 8.19 3.93
CA LEU A 120 4.70 8.72 2.96
C LEU A 120 5.49 8.98 1.68
N ARG A 121 5.06 8.37 0.58
CA ARG A 121 5.73 8.50 -0.72
C ARG A 121 4.73 8.95 -1.78
N TYR A 122 5.21 9.74 -2.71
CA TYR A 122 4.43 10.24 -3.85
C TYR A 122 4.95 9.65 -5.15
N ILE A 123 4.02 9.18 -5.96
CA ILE A 123 4.36 8.66 -7.29
C ILE A 123 3.50 9.24 -8.39
#